data_786dc6dee339749261c70db1f9a23ff8
#
_entry.id   786dc6dee339749261c70db1f9a23ff8
#
_cell.length_a   1.000
_cell.length_b   1.000
_cell.length_c   1.000
_cell.angle_alpha   90.00
_cell.angle_beta   90.00
_cell.angle_gamma   90.00
#
_symmetry.space_group_name_H-M   'P 1'
#
loop_
_entity.id
_entity.type
_entity.pdbx_description
1 polymer ?
#
loop_
_entity_poly.entity_id
_entity_poly.type
_entity_poly.pdbx_seq_one_letter_code
_entity_poly.pdbx_strand_id
1 'polypeptide(L)'
;MILAAALALMPQLALAVGSDDSEPPKPTATTTECEKGTVWDEKTQTCVKAEDQSLNDDQRFGAVRELAYAGRYDEAMQVLAAMREGETSRVMTYRGFLLRQTGRIEEGIAAYERAIALDPSNRLARSYYGQLLVQMDEIALAEAQLIQIRAHGGAGTWAERALQVAIETGVTYTF
;
A
#
# COMPACT_ATOMS: atom_id res chain seq x y z
N MET A 1 39.68 35.61 -30.82
CA MET A 1 38.73 35.59 -29.68
C MET A 1 37.91 34.31 -29.82
N ILE A 2 38.21 33.32 -28.99
CA ILE A 2 37.51 32.02 -29.01
C ILE A 2 36.60 32.05 -27.76
N LEU A 3 35.26 32.07 -27.97
CA LEU A 3 34.27 31.92 -26.93
C LEU A 3 34.14 30.45 -26.56
N ALA A 4 34.57 30.07 -25.37
CA ALA A 4 34.31 28.77 -24.80
C ALA A 4 32.90 28.76 -24.16
N ALA A 5 31.96 28.03 -24.73
CA ALA A 5 30.65 27.81 -24.13
C ALA A 5 30.78 26.73 -23.05
N ALA A 6 30.63 27.11 -21.80
CA ALA A 6 30.52 26.16 -20.68
C ALA A 6 29.13 25.57 -20.65
N LEU A 7 29.02 24.26 -21.01
CA LEU A 7 27.80 23.49 -20.76
C LEU A 7 27.69 23.22 -19.27
N ALA A 8 26.74 23.87 -18.60
CA ALA A 8 26.37 23.55 -17.24
C ALA A 8 25.57 22.22 -17.24
N LEU A 9 26.18 21.13 -16.76
CA LEU A 9 25.46 19.91 -16.39
C LEU A 9 24.60 20.23 -15.13
N MET A 10 23.29 20.38 -15.33
CA MET A 10 22.35 20.37 -14.21
C MET A 10 22.23 18.92 -13.72
N PRO A 11 22.42 18.65 -12.42
CA PRO A 11 22.11 17.36 -11.86
C PRO A 11 20.59 17.16 -11.99
N GLN A 12 20.19 16.14 -12.73
CA GLN A 12 18.81 15.67 -12.71
C GLN A 12 18.59 15.06 -11.32
N LEU A 13 17.82 15.77 -10.49
CA LEU A 13 17.23 15.17 -9.30
C LEU A 13 16.33 14.03 -9.79
N ALA A 14 16.84 12.81 -9.73
CA ALA A 14 16.00 11.64 -9.78
C ALA A 14 15.03 11.77 -8.59
N LEU A 15 13.79 12.16 -8.87
CA LEU A 15 12.71 11.96 -7.94
C LEU A 15 12.63 10.43 -7.78
N ALA A 16 13.23 9.94 -6.69
CA ALA A 16 12.90 8.62 -6.21
C ALA A 16 11.38 8.63 -6.10
N VAL A 17 10.71 7.82 -6.92
CA VAL A 17 9.31 7.48 -6.72
C VAL A 17 9.31 6.70 -5.42
N GLY A 18 9.27 7.45 -4.32
CA GLY A 18 9.03 6.89 -3.01
C GLY A 18 7.72 6.12 -3.11
N SER A 19 7.68 4.94 -2.55
CA SER A 19 6.45 4.21 -2.24
C SER A 19 5.68 5.06 -1.21
N ASP A 20 5.16 6.20 -1.66
CA ASP A 20 4.42 7.10 -0.80
C ASP A 20 3.02 6.54 -0.66
N ASP A 21 2.86 5.68 0.36
CA ASP A 21 1.58 5.12 0.77
C ASP A 21 0.62 6.21 1.31
N SER A 22 0.99 7.48 1.18
CA SER A 22 0.27 8.63 1.71
C SER A 22 -0.81 9.17 0.77
N GLU A 23 -0.84 8.76 -0.50
CA GLU A 23 -1.84 9.20 -1.48
C GLU A 23 -2.63 8.02 -2.06
N PRO A 24 -3.93 8.25 -2.37
CA PRO A 24 -4.73 7.29 -3.09
C PRO A 24 -4.08 6.91 -4.43
N PRO A 25 -4.05 5.62 -4.80
CA PRO A 25 -3.58 5.23 -6.11
C PRO A 25 -4.47 5.84 -7.19
N LYS A 26 -3.85 6.30 -8.28
CA LYS A 26 -4.59 6.79 -9.44
C LYS A 26 -5.08 5.61 -10.28
N PRO A 27 -6.31 5.64 -10.80
CA PRO A 27 -6.77 4.63 -11.74
C PRO A 27 -5.87 4.56 -12.97
N THR A 28 -5.51 3.33 -13.35
CA THR A 28 -4.78 3.01 -14.59
C THR A 28 -5.65 2.11 -15.48
N ALA A 29 -5.09 1.65 -16.61
CA ALA A 29 -5.76 0.66 -17.43
C ALA A 29 -6.04 -0.66 -16.69
N THR A 30 -5.35 -0.94 -15.57
CA THR A 30 -5.63 -2.11 -14.72
C THR A 30 -7.08 -2.12 -14.21
N THR A 31 -7.60 -1.00 -13.76
CA THR A 31 -8.99 -0.92 -13.26
C THR A 31 -10.00 -0.47 -14.29
N THR A 32 -9.58 0.21 -15.37
CA THR A 32 -10.48 0.78 -16.37
C THR A 32 -10.68 -0.08 -17.62
N GLU A 33 -9.68 -0.92 -17.99
CA GLU A 33 -9.70 -1.67 -19.25
C GLU A 33 -9.47 -3.17 -19.06
N CYS A 34 -8.70 -3.58 -18.01
CA CYS A 34 -8.34 -4.97 -17.83
C CYS A 34 -9.47 -5.80 -17.24
N GLU A 35 -9.65 -7.01 -17.79
CA GLU A 35 -10.55 -8.02 -17.25
C GLU A 35 -10.01 -8.60 -15.93
N LYS A 36 -10.90 -9.29 -15.21
CA LYS A 36 -10.54 -9.91 -13.92
C LYS A 36 -9.32 -10.82 -14.01
N GLY A 37 -8.41 -10.64 -13.05
CA GLY A 37 -7.18 -11.44 -12.96
C GLY A 37 -6.06 -10.99 -13.87
N THR A 38 -6.22 -9.84 -14.55
CA THR A 38 -5.18 -9.27 -15.40
C THR A 38 -4.74 -7.89 -14.90
N VAL A 39 -3.49 -7.53 -15.22
CA VAL A 39 -2.83 -6.28 -14.84
C VAL A 39 -2.31 -5.62 -16.10
N TRP A 40 -2.42 -4.30 -16.18
CA TRP A 40 -1.88 -3.54 -17.29
C TRP A 40 -0.34 -3.56 -17.29
N ASP A 41 0.24 -4.02 -18.37
CA ASP A 41 1.68 -3.93 -18.61
C ASP A 41 1.98 -2.70 -19.48
N GLU A 42 2.60 -1.69 -18.88
CA GLU A 42 2.96 -0.44 -19.57
C GLU A 42 3.94 -0.63 -20.72
N LYS A 43 4.75 -1.68 -20.69
CA LYS A 43 5.75 -1.95 -21.75
C LYS A 43 5.12 -2.47 -23.02
N THR A 44 4.17 -3.40 -22.88
CA THR A 44 3.47 -4.03 -24.01
C THR A 44 2.17 -3.32 -24.34
N GLN A 45 1.68 -2.43 -23.47
CA GLN A 45 0.37 -1.76 -23.55
C GLN A 45 -0.78 -2.75 -23.74
N THR A 46 -0.74 -3.82 -22.97
CA THR A 46 -1.76 -4.88 -22.97
C THR A 46 -2.03 -5.34 -21.55
N CYS A 47 -3.23 -5.90 -21.32
CA CYS A 47 -3.54 -6.60 -20.08
C CYS A 47 -2.91 -7.99 -20.11
N VAL A 48 -2.11 -8.30 -19.11
CA VAL A 48 -1.45 -9.61 -18.94
C VAL A 48 -1.88 -10.25 -17.62
N LYS A 49 -1.73 -11.58 -17.51
CA LYS A 49 -2.02 -12.25 -16.23
C LYS A 49 -1.11 -11.75 -15.12
N ALA A 50 -1.59 -11.77 -13.88
CA ALA A 50 -0.82 -11.31 -12.73
C ALA A 50 0.53 -12.05 -12.57
N GLU A 51 0.59 -13.33 -12.97
CA GLU A 51 1.80 -14.17 -12.91
C GLU A 51 2.78 -13.92 -14.06
N ASP A 52 2.41 -13.11 -15.06
CA ASP A 52 3.25 -12.89 -16.25
C ASP A 52 4.65 -12.39 -15.87
N GLN A 53 5.65 -12.89 -16.59
CA GLN A 53 7.06 -12.56 -16.30
C GLN A 53 7.44 -11.14 -16.73
N SER A 54 6.67 -10.51 -17.59
CA SER A 54 6.88 -9.11 -17.98
C SER A 54 6.69 -8.13 -16.84
N LEU A 55 5.83 -8.48 -15.86
CA LEU A 55 5.57 -7.69 -14.66
C LEU A 55 6.65 -7.91 -13.61
N ASN A 56 7.12 -6.83 -13.01
CA ASN A 56 7.87 -6.86 -11.75
C ASN A 56 6.95 -6.70 -10.54
N ASP A 57 7.48 -6.88 -9.32
CA ASP A 57 6.67 -6.82 -8.12
C ASP A 57 6.20 -5.40 -7.75
N ASP A 58 6.89 -4.36 -8.20
CA ASP A 58 6.41 -2.98 -8.01
C ASP A 58 5.19 -2.69 -8.89
N GLN A 59 5.16 -3.20 -10.12
CA GLN A 59 3.98 -3.09 -10.98
C GLN A 59 2.80 -3.88 -10.41
N ARG A 60 3.04 -5.11 -9.91
CA ARG A 60 2.03 -5.89 -9.21
C ARG A 60 1.52 -5.17 -7.97
N PHE A 61 2.42 -4.63 -7.16
CA PHE A 61 2.04 -3.90 -5.94
C PHE A 61 1.22 -2.64 -6.25
N GLY A 62 1.57 -1.90 -7.29
CA GLY A 62 0.77 -0.80 -7.80
C GLY A 62 -0.66 -1.23 -8.14
N ALA A 63 -0.79 -2.35 -8.88
CA ALA A 63 -2.09 -2.92 -9.23
C ALA A 63 -2.88 -3.42 -8.00
N VAL A 64 -2.21 -4.02 -7.01
CA VAL A 64 -2.84 -4.40 -5.73
C VAL A 64 -3.46 -3.19 -5.04
N ARG A 65 -2.71 -2.09 -4.93
CA ARG A 65 -3.19 -0.85 -4.30
C ARG A 65 -4.39 -0.29 -5.04
N GLU A 66 -4.30 -0.21 -6.36
CA GLU A 66 -5.35 0.32 -7.21
C GLU A 66 -6.64 -0.51 -7.15
N LEU A 67 -6.52 -1.83 -7.26
CA LEU A 67 -7.65 -2.76 -7.16
C LEU A 67 -8.30 -2.72 -5.77
N ALA A 68 -7.48 -2.65 -4.70
CA ALA A 68 -7.95 -2.52 -3.33
C ALA A 68 -8.73 -1.22 -3.12
N TYR A 69 -8.21 -0.10 -3.66
CA TYR A 69 -8.90 1.20 -3.62
C TYR A 69 -10.21 1.20 -4.41
N ALA A 70 -10.26 0.47 -5.52
CA ALA A 70 -11.48 0.28 -6.33
C ALA A 70 -12.48 -0.71 -5.70
N GLY A 71 -12.20 -1.30 -4.53
CA GLY A 71 -13.04 -2.30 -3.87
C GLY A 71 -13.01 -3.69 -4.52
N ARG A 72 -12.08 -3.93 -5.46
CA ARG A 72 -11.90 -5.22 -6.17
C ARG A 72 -10.99 -6.14 -5.36
N TYR A 73 -11.39 -6.47 -4.12
CA TYR A 73 -10.53 -7.12 -3.12
C TYR A 73 -10.06 -8.53 -3.52
N ASP A 74 -10.92 -9.34 -4.13
CA ASP A 74 -10.55 -10.69 -4.58
C ASP A 74 -9.48 -10.63 -5.67
N GLU A 75 -9.59 -9.68 -6.57
CA GLU A 75 -8.61 -9.48 -7.64
C GLU A 75 -7.30 -8.93 -7.10
N ALA A 76 -7.37 -7.96 -6.16
CA ALA A 76 -6.19 -7.48 -5.45
C ALA A 76 -5.46 -8.63 -4.74
N MET A 77 -6.20 -9.56 -4.12
CA MET A 77 -5.62 -10.73 -3.47
C MET A 77 -4.94 -11.68 -4.46
N GLN A 78 -5.53 -11.88 -5.65
CA GLN A 78 -4.91 -12.71 -6.72
C GLN A 78 -3.59 -12.08 -7.20
N VAL A 79 -3.57 -10.77 -7.44
CA VAL A 79 -2.34 -10.07 -7.85
C VAL A 79 -1.30 -10.09 -6.74
N LEU A 80 -1.71 -9.91 -5.48
CA LEU A 80 -0.82 -9.98 -4.32
C LEU A 80 -0.18 -11.38 -4.19
N ALA A 81 -0.95 -12.45 -4.45
CA ALA A 81 -0.45 -13.83 -4.42
C ALA A 81 0.55 -14.13 -5.55
N ALA A 82 0.52 -13.38 -6.65
CA ALA A 82 1.45 -13.51 -7.76
C ALA A 82 2.79 -12.78 -7.53
N MET A 83 2.93 -11.98 -6.47
CA MET A 83 4.18 -11.31 -6.12
C MET A 83 5.25 -12.33 -5.70
N ARG A 84 6.48 -12.10 -6.15
CA ARG A 84 7.62 -13.03 -6.00
C ARG A 84 8.52 -12.69 -4.82
N GLU A 85 8.38 -11.49 -4.27
CA GLU A 85 9.18 -11.03 -3.12
C GLU A 85 8.82 -11.73 -1.79
N GLY A 86 7.80 -12.57 -1.78
CA GLY A 86 7.40 -13.33 -0.61
C GLY A 86 6.78 -12.47 0.50
N GLU A 87 7.03 -12.86 1.75
CA GLU A 87 6.50 -12.16 2.93
C GLU A 87 7.35 -10.92 3.26
N THR A 88 7.13 -9.82 2.55
CA THR A 88 7.66 -8.51 2.93
C THR A 88 6.63 -7.73 3.75
N SER A 89 7.08 -6.69 4.45
CA SER A 89 6.17 -5.86 5.26
C SER A 89 5.05 -5.25 4.42
N ARG A 90 5.34 -4.77 3.19
CA ARG A 90 4.31 -4.23 2.29
C ARG A 90 3.30 -5.28 1.83
N VAL A 91 3.77 -6.48 1.48
CA VAL A 91 2.88 -7.60 1.08
C VAL A 91 1.96 -8.00 2.23
N MET A 92 2.52 -8.15 3.43
CA MET A 92 1.73 -8.51 4.61
C MET A 92 0.76 -7.41 5.05
N THR A 93 1.10 -6.13 4.85
CA THR A 93 0.20 -5.00 5.09
C THR A 93 -1.05 -5.09 4.21
N TYR A 94 -0.87 -5.26 2.90
CA TYR A 94 -2.02 -5.36 1.99
C TYR A 94 -2.76 -6.68 2.11
N ARG A 95 -2.08 -7.77 2.45
CA ARG A 95 -2.75 -9.03 2.81
C ARG A 95 -3.68 -8.83 4.00
N GLY A 96 -3.22 -8.16 5.06
CA GLY A 96 -4.04 -7.83 6.22
C GLY A 96 -5.24 -6.95 5.84
N PHE A 97 -5.02 -5.92 5.01
CA PHE A 97 -6.08 -5.05 4.53
C PHE A 97 -7.16 -5.84 3.76
N LEU A 98 -6.77 -6.65 2.80
CA LEU A 98 -7.69 -7.42 1.95
C LEU A 98 -8.45 -8.49 2.75
N LEU A 99 -7.79 -9.15 3.70
CA LEU A 99 -8.42 -10.10 4.60
C LEU A 99 -9.47 -9.42 5.48
N ARG A 100 -9.16 -8.26 6.06
CA ARG A 100 -10.11 -7.46 6.82
C ARG A 100 -11.32 -7.07 5.97
N GLN A 101 -11.12 -6.57 4.75
CA GLN A 101 -12.21 -6.14 3.85
C GLN A 101 -13.11 -7.30 3.40
N THR A 102 -12.59 -8.52 3.40
CA THR A 102 -13.34 -9.75 3.07
C THR A 102 -13.88 -10.50 4.29
N GLY A 103 -13.79 -9.90 5.49
CA GLY A 103 -14.34 -10.45 6.73
C GLY A 103 -13.49 -11.54 7.39
N ARG A 104 -12.28 -11.79 6.91
CA ARG A 104 -11.33 -12.77 7.47
C ARG A 104 -10.47 -12.10 8.54
N ILE A 105 -11.11 -11.72 9.64
CA ILE A 105 -10.56 -10.80 10.64
C ILE A 105 -9.31 -11.36 11.33
N GLU A 106 -9.35 -12.60 11.83
CA GLU A 106 -8.24 -13.23 12.56
C GLU A 106 -6.99 -13.37 11.67
N GLU A 107 -7.20 -13.74 10.42
CA GLU A 107 -6.10 -13.82 9.45
C GLU A 107 -5.55 -12.43 9.09
N GLY A 108 -6.43 -11.41 9.06
CA GLY A 108 -6.05 -10.02 8.87
C GLY A 108 -5.15 -9.51 10.00
N ILE A 109 -5.51 -9.82 11.25
CA ILE A 109 -4.70 -9.50 12.45
C ILE A 109 -3.31 -10.12 12.32
N ALA A 110 -3.25 -11.44 12.08
CA ALA A 110 -1.97 -12.15 11.94
C ALA A 110 -1.09 -11.56 10.82
N ALA A 111 -1.70 -11.14 9.71
CA ALA A 111 -0.96 -10.51 8.63
C ALA A 111 -0.41 -9.13 9.02
N TYR A 112 -1.17 -8.28 9.72
CA TYR A 112 -0.69 -6.99 10.21
C TYR A 112 0.43 -7.15 11.26
N GLU A 113 0.27 -8.07 12.20
CA GLU A 113 1.31 -8.36 13.19
C GLU A 113 2.60 -8.83 12.51
N ARG A 114 2.47 -9.67 11.48
CA ARG A 114 3.62 -10.10 10.67
C ARG A 114 4.26 -8.92 9.92
N ALA A 115 3.46 -8.02 9.33
CA ALA A 115 3.96 -6.81 8.67
C ALA A 115 4.77 -5.94 9.62
N ILE A 116 4.26 -5.71 10.83
CA ILE A 116 4.91 -4.91 11.88
C ILE A 116 6.16 -5.61 12.42
N ALA A 117 6.15 -6.94 12.53
CA ALA A 117 7.34 -7.71 12.94
C ALA A 117 8.47 -7.64 11.90
N LEU A 118 8.12 -7.62 10.61
CA LEU A 118 9.07 -7.47 9.50
C LEU A 118 9.63 -6.05 9.38
N ASP A 119 8.81 -5.04 9.64
CA ASP A 119 9.20 -3.64 9.69
C ASP A 119 8.45 -2.91 10.81
N PRO A 120 9.06 -2.75 11.99
CA PRO A 120 8.45 -2.02 13.10
C PRO A 120 8.13 -0.54 12.80
N SER A 121 8.75 0.05 11.78
CA SER A 121 8.52 1.43 11.36
C SER A 121 7.39 1.58 10.34
N ASN A 122 6.77 0.49 9.88
CA ASN A 122 5.69 0.52 8.89
C ASN A 122 4.43 1.19 9.47
N ARG A 123 4.30 2.47 9.20
CA ARG A 123 3.20 3.33 9.67
C ARG A 123 1.86 2.93 9.07
N LEU A 124 1.85 2.47 7.81
CA LEU A 124 0.63 2.05 7.12
C LEU A 124 0.04 0.77 7.74
N ALA A 125 0.89 -0.24 7.99
CA ALA A 125 0.47 -1.46 8.68
C ALA A 125 -0.14 -1.14 10.04
N ARG A 126 0.50 -0.27 10.83
CA ARG A 126 -0.01 0.16 12.13
C ARG A 126 -1.32 0.92 12.03
N SER A 127 -1.48 1.78 11.02
CA SER A 127 -2.71 2.53 10.80
C SER A 127 -3.88 1.58 10.46
N TYR A 128 -3.68 0.68 9.52
CA TYR A 128 -4.71 -0.29 9.14
C TYR A 128 -5.06 -1.28 10.25
N TYR A 129 -4.05 -1.75 10.99
CA TYR A 129 -4.28 -2.59 12.16
C TYR A 129 -5.04 -1.83 13.25
N GLY A 130 -4.63 -0.60 13.56
CA GLY A 130 -5.33 0.24 14.52
C GLY A 130 -6.80 0.50 14.14
N GLN A 131 -7.08 0.73 12.84
CA GLN A 131 -8.45 0.87 12.36
C GLN A 131 -9.26 -0.44 12.48
N LEU A 132 -8.64 -1.61 12.32
CA LEU A 132 -9.28 -2.89 12.60
C LEU A 132 -9.60 -3.02 14.11
N LEU A 133 -8.66 -2.65 14.97
CA LEU A 133 -8.87 -2.66 16.43
C LEU A 133 -10.03 -1.73 16.84
N VAL A 134 -10.17 -0.56 16.20
CA VAL A 134 -11.35 0.31 16.41
C VAL A 134 -12.66 -0.40 16.03
N GLN A 135 -12.69 -1.13 14.91
CA GLN A 135 -13.88 -1.90 14.52
C GLN A 135 -14.22 -3.04 15.50
N MET A 136 -13.23 -3.51 16.24
CA MET A 136 -13.38 -4.54 17.28
C MET A 136 -13.65 -3.95 18.67
N ASP A 137 -13.81 -2.63 18.79
CA ASP A 137 -13.96 -1.89 20.07
C ASP A 137 -12.71 -1.97 20.97
N GLU A 138 -11.56 -2.33 20.42
CA GLU A 138 -10.27 -2.43 21.12
C GLU A 138 -9.51 -1.08 21.08
N ILE A 139 -10.14 -0.02 21.61
CA ILE A 139 -9.67 1.36 21.47
C ILE A 139 -8.28 1.57 22.09
N ALA A 140 -8.02 0.99 23.25
CA ALA A 140 -6.72 1.13 23.92
C ALA A 140 -5.56 0.54 23.07
N LEU A 141 -5.80 -0.56 22.36
CA LEU A 141 -4.81 -1.15 21.46
C LEU A 141 -4.63 -0.31 20.18
N ALA A 142 -5.70 0.31 19.70
CA ALA A 142 -5.64 1.24 18.57
C ALA A 142 -4.81 2.49 18.94
N GLU A 143 -5.00 3.06 20.11
CA GLU A 143 -4.20 4.17 20.63
C GLU A 143 -2.72 3.80 20.77
N ALA A 144 -2.41 2.58 21.19
CA ALA A 144 -1.04 2.09 21.23
C ALA A 144 -0.40 2.08 19.82
N GLN A 145 -1.15 1.71 18.76
CA GLN A 145 -0.65 1.80 17.40
C GLN A 145 -0.42 3.26 16.98
N LEU A 146 -1.29 4.19 17.35
CA LEU A 146 -1.13 5.61 17.06
C LEU A 146 0.14 6.20 17.70
N ILE A 147 0.42 5.82 18.96
CA ILE A 147 1.67 6.19 19.64
C ILE A 147 2.89 5.68 18.88
N GLN A 148 2.85 4.43 18.41
CA GLN A 148 3.95 3.85 17.63
C GLN A 148 4.13 4.53 16.26
N ILE A 149 3.05 4.92 15.58
CA ILE A 149 3.14 5.71 14.34
C ILE A 149 3.92 7.00 14.59
N ARG A 150 3.59 7.74 15.66
CA ARG A 150 4.28 8.98 16.03
C ARG A 150 5.73 8.75 16.41
N ALA A 151 6.02 7.70 17.19
CA ALA A 151 7.38 7.33 17.59
C ALA A 151 8.29 7.00 16.40
N HIS A 152 7.73 6.48 15.31
CA HIS A 152 8.45 6.18 14.06
C HIS A 152 8.36 7.32 13.01
N GLY A 153 8.19 8.57 13.46
CA GLY A 153 8.22 9.74 12.57
C GLY A 153 6.98 9.88 11.69
N GLY A 154 5.85 9.28 12.08
CA GLY A 154 4.60 9.35 11.34
C GLY A 154 3.72 10.56 11.67
N ALA A 155 4.19 11.50 12.50
CA ALA A 155 3.44 12.72 12.80
C ALA A 155 3.13 13.53 11.52
N GLY A 156 1.87 13.93 11.34
CA GLY A 156 1.40 14.67 10.17
C GLY A 156 1.20 13.81 8.91
N THR A 157 1.42 12.50 8.95
CA THR A 157 1.17 11.61 7.82
C THR A 157 -0.31 11.23 7.68
N TRP A 158 -0.68 10.71 6.51
CA TRP A 158 -2.01 10.14 6.30
C TRP A 158 -2.29 9.00 7.31
N ALA A 159 -1.32 8.11 7.54
CA ALA A 159 -1.45 6.99 8.44
C ALA A 159 -1.83 7.41 9.87
N GLU A 160 -1.21 8.48 10.38
CA GLU A 160 -1.57 9.05 11.69
C GLU A 160 -3.00 9.60 11.67
N ARG A 161 -3.31 10.48 10.70
CA ARG A 161 -4.62 11.14 10.64
C ARG A 161 -5.75 10.13 10.48
N ALA A 162 -5.58 9.13 9.61
CA ALA A 162 -6.60 8.11 9.37
C ALA A 162 -6.91 7.30 10.64
N LEU A 163 -5.88 6.90 11.40
CA LEU A 163 -6.10 6.19 12.66
C LEU A 163 -6.68 7.11 13.75
N GLN A 164 -6.20 8.34 13.85
CA GLN A 164 -6.73 9.31 14.82
C GLN A 164 -8.23 9.54 14.60
N VAL A 165 -8.64 9.81 13.35
CA VAL A 165 -10.06 9.98 13.02
C VAL A 165 -10.87 8.72 13.31
N ALA A 166 -10.32 7.53 13.03
CA ALA A 166 -11.00 6.28 13.35
C ALA A 166 -11.24 6.13 14.86
N ILE A 167 -10.24 6.42 15.70
CA ILE A 167 -10.37 6.38 17.16
C ILE A 167 -11.42 7.40 17.66
N GLU A 168 -11.42 8.61 17.12
CA GLU A 168 -12.32 9.69 17.55
C GLU A 168 -13.77 9.48 17.10
N THR A 169 -14.01 8.87 15.94
CA THR A 169 -15.33 8.83 15.30
C THR A 169 -15.90 7.44 15.05
N GLY A 170 -15.10 6.41 15.19
CA GLY A 170 -15.45 5.04 14.76
C GLY A 170 -15.46 4.82 13.24
N VAL A 171 -15.23 5.89 12.45
CA VAL A 171 -15.21 5.80 10.99
C VAL A 171 -13.84 5.32 10.52
N THR A 172 -13.81 4.21 9.79
CA THR A 172 -12.57 3.65 9.26
C THR A 172 -12.52 3.84 7.73
N TYR A 173 -11.32 4.02 7.23
CA TYR A 173 -11.09 4.23 5.82
C TYR A 173 -10.79 2.91 5.10
N THR A 174 -11.29 2.78 3.89
CA THR A 174 -10.97 1.66 2.99
C THR A 174 -9.73 1.90 2.15
N PHE A 175 -9.20 3.12 2.27
CA PHE A 175 -7.93 3.53 1.70
C PHE A 175 -7.11 4.11 2.81
#